data_c65c14a46540bebc79b6848d8a538492
#
_entry.id   c65c14a46540bebc79b6848d8a538492
#
_cell.length_a   1.000
_cell.length_b   1.000
_cell.length_c   1.000
_cell.angle_alpha   90.00
_cell.angle_beta   90.00
_cell.angle_gamma   90.00
#
_symmetry.space_group_name_H-M   'P 1'
#
loop_
_entity.id
_entity.type
_entity.pdbx_description
1 polymer ?
#
loop_
_entity_poly.entity_id
_entity_poly.type
_entity_poly.pdbx_seq_one_letter_code
_entity_poly.pdbx_strand_id
1 'polypeptide(L)'
;NDTVRLVIGKTPTLYIGKNGTVSVTLMNMEDKDWIETEIWMASEDDFRNHYSDEITKTEDRDSEESSIVQSMKTIYPFEVTDSLNSHYKVGHVNKKAKKTVNLNVNVKKGLEEGYYPILIYISKRAQGEDGMSSEYAKTIMAWIETKKTTGTSETNEDNSEPVAFALGE
;
A
#
# COMPACT_ATOMS: atom_id res chain seq x y z
N ASN A 1 -3.46 22.16 0.20
CA ASN A 1 -3.04 22.17 -1.18
C ASN A 1 -2.11 21.00 -1.48
N ASP A 2 -2.66 19.98 -2.06
CA ASP A 2 -1.86 18.77 -2.29
C ASP A 2 -1.06 18.89 -3.57
N THR A 3 0.24 18.70 -3.46
CA THR A 3 1.12 18.55 -4.60
C THR A 3 0.91 17.21 -5.27
N VAL A 4 0.65 16.19 -4.45
CA VAL A 4 0.52 14.81 -4.88
C VAL A 4 -0.84 14.29 -4.41
N ARG A 5 -1.58 13.67 -5.32
CA ARG A 5 -2.83 13.01 -4.96
C ARG A 5 -2.71 11.53 -5.25
N LEU A 6 -3.20 10.72 -4.34
CA LEU A 6 -3.25 9.27 -4.50
C LEU A 6 -4.71 8.84 -4.53
N VAL A 7 -5.08 8.09 -5.56
CA VAL A 7 -6.46 7.67 -5.78
C VAL A 7 -6.52 6.16 -5.90
N ILE A 8 -7.52 5.58 -5.27
CA ILE A 8 -7.82 4.15 -5.45
C ILE A 8 -9.25 4.04 -5.96
N GLY A 9 -9.47 3.12 -6.89
CA GLY A 9 -10.80 2.93 -7.46
C GLY A 9 -11.73 2.24 -6.50
N LYS A 10 -11.25 1.22 -5.83
CA LYS A 10 -12.01 0.53 -4.80
C LYS A 10 -11.03 0.00 -3.75
N THR A 11 -11.54 -0.23 -2.55
CA THR A 11 -10.72 -0.76 -1.46
C THR A 11 -10.13 -2.10 -1.88
N PRO A 12 -8.78 -2.22 -1.85
CA PRO A 12 -8.18 -3.50 -2.18
C PRO A 12 -8.49 -4.55 -1.12
N THR A 13 -8.64 -5.78 -1.58
CA THR A 13 -8.79 -6.94 -0.70
C THR A 13 -7.50 -7.74 -0.75
N LEU A 14 -6.95 -8.03 0.42
CA LEU A 14 -5.71 -8.78 0.55
C LEU A 14 -5.96 -9.97 1.46
N TYR A 15 -5.02 -10.93 1.47
CA TYR A 15 -5.22 -12.17 2.18
C TYR A 15 -4.10 -12.43 3.17
N ILE A 16 -4.48 -12.88 4.35
CA ILE A 16 -3.56 -13.10 5.48
C ILE A 16 -2.49 -14.11 5.07
N GLY A 17 -1.24 -13.75 5.27
CA GLY A 17 -0.10 -14.60 4.99
C GLY A 17 0.21 -14.78 3.52
N LYS A 18 -0.38 -13.96 2.65
CA LYS A 18 -0.20 -14.10 1.21
C LYS A 18 0.41 -12.85 0.60
N ASN A 19 1.05 -13.04 -0.54
CA ASN A 19 1.48 -11.92 -1.36
C ASN A 19 0.28 -11.37 -2.10
N GLY A 20 0.29 -10.09 -2.35
CA GLY A 20 -0.79 -9.45 -3.09
C GLY A 20 -0.29 -8.24 -3.84
N THR A 21 -1.21 -7.61 -4.53
CA THR A 21 -0.91 -6.41 -5.32
C THR A 21 -1.95 -5.35 -4.99
N VAL A 22 -1.46 -4.13 -4.78
CA VAL A 22 -2.32 -2.97 -4.56
C VAL A 22 -2.12 -2.02 -5.72
N SER A 23 -3.20 -1.71 -6.41
CA SER A 23 -3.16 -0.79 -7.55
C SER A 23 -3.55 0.59 -7.07
N VAL A 24 -2.67 1.56 -7.29
CA VAL A 24 -2.91 2.94 -6.90
C VAL A 24 -2.65 3.85 -8.09
N THR A 25 -3.37 4.96 -8.15
CA THR A 25 -3.15 5.96 -9.17
C THR A 25 -2.64 7.22 -8.52
N LEU A 26 -1.44 7.62 -8.88
CA LEU A 26 -0.93 8.88 -8.39
C LEU A 26 -1.16 9.97 -9.42
N MET A 27 -1.36 11.19 -8.95
CA MET A 27 -1.64 12.32 -9.81
C MET A 27 -0.73 13.48 -9.45
N ASN A 28 -0.10 14.03 -10.46
CA ASN A 28 0.70 15.25 -10.33
C ASN A 28 -0.25 16.44 -10.32
N MET A 29 -0.40 17.07 -9.17
CA MET A 29 -1.31 18.20 -9.01
C MET A 29 -0.64 19.55 -9.33
N GLU A 30 0.64 19.51 -9.67
CA GLU A 30 1.38 20.74 -9.95
C GLU A 30 1.24 21.18 -11.42
N ASP A 31 1.61 22.40 -11.66
CA ASP A 31 1.65 22.97 -13.02
C ASP A 31 3.00 22.75 -13.69
N LYS A 32 3.81 21.86 -13.16
CA LYS A 32 5.10 21.47 -13.74
C LYS A 32 5.20 19.96 -13.84
N ASP A 33 5.94 19.49 -14.81
CA ASP A 33 6.19 18.09 -14.97
C ASP A 33 7.09 17.59 -13.84
N TRP A 34 6.84 16.37 -13.39
CA TRP A 34 7.77 15.64 -12.55
C TRP A 34 8.69 14.86 -13.46
N ILE A 35 9.98 15.14 -13.35
CA ILE A 35 10.98 14.46 -14.19
C ILE A 35 11.27 13.07 -13.65
N GLU A 36 11.29 12.94 -12.33
CA GLU A 36 11.50 11.67 -11.65
C GLU A 36 10.46 11.51 -10.56
N THR A 37 9.98 10.30 -10.39
CA THR A 37 8.98 10.00 -9.38
C THR A 37 9.21 8.59 -8.86
N GLU A 38 9.16 8.43 -7.55
CA GLU A 38 9.27 7.12 -6.91
C GLU A 38 8.12 6.95 -5.94
N ILE A 39 7.67 5.72 -5.80
CA ILE A 39 6.60 5.36 -4.88
C ILE A 39 6.98 4.05 -4.19
N TRP A 40 6.71 3.97 -2.89
CA TRP A 40 7.03 2.75 -2.16
C TRP A 40 6.16 2.66 -0.91
N MET A 41 6.05 1.44 -0.40
CA MET A 41 5.31 1.20 0.82
C MET A 41 6.25 1.37 2.00
N ALA A 42 5.78 2.06 3.04
CA ALA A 42 6.58 2.34 4.22
C ALA A 42 6.94 1.04 4.95
N SER A 43 8.12 1.03 5.57
CA SER A 43 8.50 -0.04 6.47
C SER A 43 7.67 0.05 7.75
N GLU A 44 7.75 -0.98 8.58
CA GLU A 44 7.05 -0.99 9.85
C GLU A 44 7.55 0.15 10.75
N ASP A 45 8.86 0.37 10.78
CA ASP A 45 9.43 1.44 11.59
C ASP A 45 8.97 2.81 11.11
N ASP A 46 8.96 3.02 9.80
CA ASP A 46 8.47 4.28 9.24
C ASP A 46 6.99 4.49 9.56
N PHE A 47 6.22 3.41 9.49
CA PHE A 47 4.80 3.47 9.82
C PHE A 47 4.59 3.88 11.28
N ARG A 48 5.33 3.25 12.19
CA ARG A 48 5.20 3.57 13.62
C ARG A 48 5.63 4.99 13.92
N ASN A 49 6.72 5.43 13.30
CA ASN A 49 7.21 6.80 13.51
C ASN A 49 6.23 7.83 12.99
N HIS A 50 5.66 7.57 11.82
CA HIS A 50 4.68 8.48 11.23
C HIS A 50 3.44 8.60 12.12
N TYR A 51 2.89 7.47 12.54
CA TYR A 51 1.66 7.47 13.33
C TYR A 51 1.89 7.78 14.80
N SER A 52 3.11 7.69 15.28
CA SER A 52 3.44 8.13 16.63
C SER A 52 3.11 9.62 16.79
N ASP A 53 3.52 10.43 15.81
CA ASP A 53 3.21 11.86 15.84
C ASP A 53 1.72 12.10 15.69
N GLU A 54 1.06 11.34 14.82
CA GLU A 54 -0.36 11.49 14.60
C GLU A 54 -1.17 11.08 15.82
N ILE A 55 -0.75 10.05 16.52
CA ILE A 55 -1.39 9.63 17.77
C ILE A 55 -1.36 10.76 18.79
N THR A 56 -0.21 11.40 18.93
CA THR A 56 -0.06 12.51 19.86
C THR A 56 -1.00 13.66 19.51
N LYS A 57 -1.16 13.93 18.22
CA LYS A 57 -2.03 15.02 17.76
C LYS A 57 -3.50 14.72 17.89
N THR A 58 -3.89 13.45 17.84
CA THR A 58 -5.28 13.06 17.74
C THR A 58 -5.83 12.38 18.98
N GLU A 59 -5.01 12.16 20.01
CA GLU A 59 -5.46 11.37 21.16
C GLU A 59 -6.63 11.98 21.89
N ASP A 60 -6.82 13.29 21.78
CA ASP A 60 -7.95 13.97 22.41
C ASP A 60 -9.11 14.17 21.45
N ARG A 61 -9.05 13.59 20.29
CA ARG A 61 -10.09 13.73 19.28
C ARG A 61 -10.89 12.44 19.18
N ASP A 62 -12.17 12.62 19.10
CA ASP A 62 -13.08 11.53 18.83
C ASP A 62 -13.32 11.52 17.32
N SER A 63 -12.37 10.97 16.58
CA SER A 63 -12.44 10.94 15.14
C SER A 63 -12.18 9.54 14.61
N GLU A 64 -12.66 9.28 13.40
CA GLU A 64 -12.45 8.01 12.71
C GLU A 64 -10.97 7.74 12.53
N GLU A 65 -10.22 8.76 12.16
CA GLU A 65 -8.77 8.64 11.98
C GLU A 65 -8.08 8.26 13.28
N SER A 66 -8.51 8.86 14.38
CA SER A 66 -7.95 8.53 15.69
C SER A 66 -8.20 7.07 16.05
N SER A 67 -9.41 6.59 15.76
CA SER A 67 -9.76 5.18 16.02
C SER A 67 -8.91 4.25 15.18
N ILE A 68 -8.70 4.59 13.92
CA ILE A 68 -7.86 3.81 13.01
C ILE A 68 -6.44 3.76 13.54
N VAL A 69 -5.87 4.91 13.89
CA VAL A 69 -4.52 4.99 14.42
C VAL A 69 -4.38 4.19 15.70
N GLN A 70 -5.37 4.28 16.58
CA GLN A 70 -5.34 3.52 17.83
C GLN A 70 -5.34 2.02 17.59
N SER A 71 -6.16 1.54 16.67
CA SER A 71 -6.27 0.11 16.40
C SER A 71 -4.99 -0.44 15.77
N MET A 72 -4.14 0.41 15.23
CA MET A 72 -2.95 -0.01 14.51
C MET A 72 -1.65 0.20 15.25
N LYS A 73 -1.73 0.58 16.51
CA LYS A 73 -0.54 0.83 17.31
C LYS A 73 0.40 -0.34 17.41
N THR A 74 -0.11 -1.54 17.34
CA THR A 74 0.67 -2.73 17.68
C THR A 74 1.01 -3.60 16.48
N ILE A 75 0.25 -3.48 15.39
CA ILE A 75 0.44 -4.40 14.27
C ILE A 75 0.44 -3.64 12.94
N TYR A 76 1.58 -3.66 12.28
CA TYR A 76 1.65 -3.26 10.88
C TYR A 76 1.50 -4.54 10.07
N PRO A 77 0.53 -4.63 9.15
CA PRO A 77 0.18 -5.92 8.56
C PRO A 77 1.09 -6.36 7.43
N PHE A 78 2.08 -5.56 7.07
CA PHE A 78 2.91 -5.86 5.89
C PHE A 78 4.35 -6.12 6.28
N GLU A 79 4.98 -7.04 5.56
CA GLU A 79 6.41 -7.29 5.67
C GLU A 79 7.12 -6.53 4.56
N VAL A 80 8.05 -5.66 4.93
CA VAL A 80 8.87 -4.92 3.99
C VAL A 80 10.32 -5.23 4.37
N THR A 81 10.95 -6.09 3.58
CA THR A 81 12.25 -6.64 3.94
C THR A 81 13.42 -5.74 3.58
N ASP A 82 13.24 -4.88 2.59
CA ASP A 82 14.32 -3.99 2.14
C ASP A 82 13.72 -2.72 1.57
N SER A 83 13.72 -1.67 2.35
CA SER A 83 13.09 -0.42 1.96
C SER A 83 13.78 0.23 0.76
N LEU A 84 15.08 0.01 0.59
CA LEU A 84 15.79 0.60 -0.55
C LEU A 84 15.39 -0.06 -1.87
N ASN A 85 15.21 -1.39 -1.83
CA ASN A 85 14.85 -2.12 -3.03
C ASN A 85 13.36 -2.14 -3.30
N SER A 86 12.56 -1.57 -2.39
CA SER A 86 11.12 -1.55 -2.56
C SER A 86 10.62 -0.31 -3.30
N HIS A 87 11.51 0.65 -3.59
CA HIS A 87 11.11 1.86 -4.30
C HIS A 87 10.79 1.54 -5.76
N TYR A 88 9.58 1.84 -6.16
CA TYR A 88 9.16 1.67 -7.55
C TYR A 88 9.39 2.98 -8.29
N LYS A 89 10.13 2.90 -9.39
CA LYS A 89 10.45 4.08 -10.19
C LYS A 89 9.35 4.28 -11.21
N VAL A 90 8.51 5.29 -10.95
CA VAL A 90 7.43 5.66 -11.85
C VAL A 90 7.97 6.43 -13.05
N GLY A 91 8.99 7.25 -12.83
CA GLY A 91 9.59 8.05 -13.85
C GLY A 91 8.88 9.38 -14.05
N HIS A 92 8.69 9.74 -15.30
CA HIS A 92 8.14 11.04 -15.68
C HIS A 92 6.62 11.06 -15.50
N VAL A 93 6.12 12.10 -14.86
CA VAL A 93 4.68 12.31 -14.74
C VAL A 93 4.38 13.75 -15.13
N ASN A 94 3.73 13.93 -16.27
CA ASN A 94 3.43 15.26 -16.77
C ASN A 94 2.54 16.02 -15.81
N LYS A 95 2.60 17.34 -15.90
CA LYS A 95 1.73 18.20 -15.06
C LYS A 95 0.28 17.78 -15.23
N LYS A 96 -0.43 17.68 -14.11
CA LYS A 96 -1.85 17.32 -14.05
C LYS A 96 -2.16 15.91 -14.58
N ALA A 97 -1.14 15.09 -14.84
CA ALA A 97 -1.33 13.76 -15.37
C ALA A 97 -1.39 12.73 -14.24
N LYS A 98 -1.87 11.55 -14.59
CA LYS A 98 -2.02 10.41 -13.68
C LYS A 98 -1.15 9.26 -14.14
N LYS A 99 -0.69 8.46 -13.18
CA LYS A 99 0.00 7.19 -13.45
C LYS A 99 -0.52 6.15 -12.49
N THR A 100 -0.87 4.98 -13.03
CA THR A 100 -1.30 3.86 -12.21
C THR A 100 -0.12 2.94 -11.96
N VAL A 101 0.06 2.54 -10.71
CA VAL A 101 1.19 1.74 -10.28
C VAL A 101 0.64 0.55 -9.48
N ASN A 102 1.23 -0.62 -9.71
CA ASN A 102 0.88 -1.82 -8.94
C ASN A 102 2.00 -2.06 -7.94
N LEU A 103 1.65 -2.02 -6.66
CA LEU A 103 2.61 -2.25 -5.58
C LEU A 103 2.43 -3.66 -5.05
N ASN A 104 3.53 -4.39 -4.95
CA ASN A 104 3.50 -5.73 -4.39
C ASN A 104 3.59 -5.63 -2.88
N VAL A 105 2.76 -6.40 -2.19
CA VAL A 105 2.71 -6.41 -0.74
C VAL A 105 2.78 -7.83 -0.23
N ASN A 106 3.38 -7.98 0.94
CA ASN A 106 3.45 -9.28 1.63
C ASN A 106 2.68 -9.11 2.94
N VAL A 107 1.57 -9.83 3.05
CA VAL A 107 0.70 -9.72 4.23
C VAL A 107 1.18 -10.71 5.28
N LYS A 108 1.35 -10.23 6.51
CA LYS A 108 1.80 -11.08 7.61
C LYS A 108 0.79 -12.17 7.91
N LYS A 109 1.27 -13.24 8.55
CA LYS A 109 0.42 -14.30 9.08
C LYS A 109 -0.12 -13.87 10.44
N GLY A 110 -1.18 -14.54 10.88
CA GLY A 110 -1.67 -14.38 12.24
C GLY A 110 -2.48 -13.12 12.49
N LEU A 111 -2.90 -12.45 11.45
CA LEU A 111 -3.72 -11.24 11.59
C LEU A 111 -5.18 -11.61 11.74
N GLU A 112 -5.93 -10.72 12.38
CA GLU A 112 -7.38 -10.81 12.38
C GLU A 112 -7.92 -10.11 11.13
N GLU A 113 -9.07 -10.57 10.66
CA GLU A 113 -9.73 -9.93 9.52
C GLU A 113 -10.14 -8.52 9.89
N GLY A 114 -10.00 -7.61 8.94
CA GLY A 114 -10.40 -6.25 9.18
C GLY A 114 -9.76 -5.28 8.20
N TYR A 115 -10.00 -4.00 8.47
CA TYR A 115 -9.39 -2.93 7.69
C TYR A 115 -8.05 -2.55 8.29
N TYR A 116 -7.06 -2.40 7.43
CA TYR A 116 -5.71 -2.01 7.82
C TYR A 116 -5.21 -0.90 6.91
N PRO A 117 -4.41 0.04 7.43
CA PRO A 117 -3.86 1.09 6.57
C PRO A 117 -2.62 0.60 5.85
N ILE A 118 -2.44 1.16 4.68
CA ILE A 118 -1.20 1.03 3.94
C ILE A 118 -0.61 2.43 3.87
N LEU A 119 0.57 2.61 4.44
CA LEU A 119 1.28 3.88 4.36
C LEU A 119 2.17 3.85 3.13
N ILE A 120 1.96 4.80 2.24
CA ILE A 120 2.67 4.88 0.98
C ILE A 120 3.41 6.19 0.94
N TYR A 121 4.67 6.13 0.55
CA TYR A 121 5.51 7.31 0.35
C TYR A 121 5.71 7.57 -1.12
N ILE A 122 5.69 8.84 -1.49
CA ILE A 122 5.95 9.29 -2.85
C ILE A 122 7.00 10.39 -2.76
N SER A 123 8.01 10.32 -3.62
CA SER A 123 9.01 11.36 -3.76
C SER A 123 9.12 11.72 -5.23
N LYS A 124 9.37 12.98 -5.52
CA LYS A 124 9.42 13.44 -6.90
C LYS A 124 10.47 14.54 -7.05
N ARG A 125 10.93 14.71 -8.28
CA ARG A 125 11.75 15.85 -8.66
C ARG A 125 11.06 16.55 -9.82
N ALA A 126 10.54 17.73 -9.56
CA ALA A 126 9.84 18.48 -10.59
C ALA A 126 10.83 19.23 -11.46
N GLN A 127 10.34 19.64 -12.61
CA GLN A 127 11.11 20.45 -13.56
C GLN A 127 11.66 21.69 -12.85
N GLY A 128 12.96 21.90 -12.97
CA GLY A 128 13.62 23.03 -12.33
C GLY A 128 14.13 22.77 -10.93
N GLU A 129 13.85 21.61 -10.37
CA GLU A 129 14.34 21.23 -9.03
C GLU A 129 15.64 20.44 -9.14
N ASP A 130 16.52 20.63 -8.16
CA ASP A 130 17.85 20.03 -8.20
C ASP A 130 17.89 18.59 -7.67
N GLY A 131 16.94 18.21 -6.86
CA GLY A 131 16.93 16.88 -6.27
C GLY A 131 15.52 16.42 -5.93
N MET A 132 15.46 15.17 -5.45
CA MET A 132 14.19 14.56 -5.06
C MET A 132 13.64 15.25 -3.83
N SER A 133 12.33 15.38 -3.79
CA SER A 133 11.63 15.96 -2.64
C SER A 133 11.68 15.04 -1.44
N SER A 134 11.37 15.58 -0.27
CA SER A 134 11.00 14.76 0.88
C SER A 134 9.78 13.92 0.53
N GLU A 135 9.58 12.85 1.28
CA GLU A 135 8.46 11.95 1.03
C GLU A 135 7.12 12.63 1.32
N TYR A 136 6.17 12.37 0.45
CA TYR A 136 4.77 12.68 0.70
C TYR A 136 4.12 11.42 1.23
N ALA A 137 3.59 11.47 2.44
CA ALA A 137 2.97 10.32 3.08
C ALA A 137 1.49 10.28 2.77
N LYS A 138 1.03 9.15 2.26
CA LYS A 138 -0.39 8.95 1.93
C LYS A 138 -0.83 7.62 2.51
N THR A 139 -2.03 7.61 3.06
CA THR A 139 -2.59 6.38 3.64
C THR A 139 -3.81 5.97 2.86
N ILE A 140 -3.87 4.70 2.49
CA ILE A 140 -5.08 4.09 1.96
C ILE A 140 -5.44 2.91 2.83
N MET A 141 -6.71 2.50 2.77
CA MET A 141 -7.19 1.37 3.55
C MET A 141 -7.27 0.14 2.68
N ALA A 142 -7.02 -1.02 3.27
CA ALA A 142 -7.19 -2.30 2.61
C ALA A 142 -8.03 -3.21 3.53
N TRP A 143 -8.83 -4.06 2.94
CA TRP A 143 -9.51 -5.12 3.66
C TRP A 143 -8.63 -6.36 3.61
N ILE A 144 -8.36 -6.95 4.77
CA ILE A 144 -7.51 -8.14 4.86
C ILE A 144 -8.33 -9.25 5.50
N GLU A 145 -8.35 -10.39 4.84
CA GLU A 145 -9.15 -11.53 5.29
C GLU A 145 -8.41 -12.84 5.01
N THR A 146 -8.94 -13.92 5.54
CA THR A 146 -8.41 -15.25 5.26
C THR A 146 -8.85 -15.64 3.86
N LYS A 147 -7.91 -16.12 3.06
CA LYS A 147 -8.28 -16.58 1.72
C LYS A 147 -9.05 -17.88 1.85
N LYS A 148 -10.29 -17.87 1.36
CA LYS A 148 -11.13 -19.06 1.43
C LYS A 148 -10.75 -20.01 0.32
N THR A 149 -10.54 -21.26 0.69
CA THR A 149 -10.40 -22.32 -0.29
C THR A 149 -11.81 -22.80 -0.62
N THR A 150 -12.16 -22.71 -1.86
CA THR A 150 -13.36 -23.40 -2.30
C THR A 150 -13.03 -24.87 -2.26
N GLY A 151 -13.81 -25.62 -1.55
CA GLY A 151 -13.50 -27.00 -1.27
C GLY A 151 -13.15 -27.81 -2.46
N THR A 152 -12.43 -27.58 -3.25
CA THR A 152 -11.96 -28.36 -4.33
C THR A 152 -10.57 -27.90 -4.75
N SER A 153 -10.78 -27.90 -4.69
CA SER A 153 -9.87 -27.61 -5.12
C SER A 153 -8.80 -27.20 -4.82
N GLU A 154 -8.82 -27.39 -4.84
CA GLU A 154 -8.01 -27.17 -4.68
C GLU A 154 -7.05 -27.17 -4.56
N THR A 155 -6.92 -27.72 -4.86
CA THR A 155 -6.14 -27.87 -4.84
C THR A 155 -5.35 -27.37 -5.15
N ASN A 156 -5.30 -27.65 -5.54
CA ASN A 156 -4.59 -27.16 -5.97
C ASN A 156 -3.81 -26.49 -6.24
N GLU A 157 -3.63 -26.59 -6.43
CA GLU A 157 -2.98 -26.05 -6.75
C GLU A 157 -2.15 -25.74 -6.98
N ASP A 158 -1.91 -25.89 -7.02
CA ASP A 158 -1.30 -25.88 -7.34
C ASP A 158 -1.04 -26.20 -7.75
N ASN A 159 -1.47 -26.95 -8.23
CA ASN A 159 -1.53 -27.33 -8.71
C ASN A 159 -1.60 -27.69 -9.27
N SER A 160 -1.65 -28.09 -9.53
CA SER A 160 -1.99 -28.50 -9.98
C SER A 160 -2.29 -29.03 -10.37
N GLU A 161 -2.47 -29.62 -10.39
CA GLU A 161 -3.01 -30.16 -10.62
C GLU A 161 -3.43 -30.65 -10.90
N PRO A 162 -3.66 -31.25 -11.17
CA PRO A 162 -4.44 -31.74 -11.35
C PRO A 162 -5.00 -32.17 -11.48
N VAL A 163 -5.19 -32.59 -11.59
CA VAL A 163 -5.78 -32.85 -11.44
C VAL A 163 -6.23 -33.13 -11.53
N ALA A 164 -6.26 -33.53 -11.68
CA ALA A 164 -6.82 -33.65 -11.46
C ALA A 164 -7.22 -33.89 -11.45
N PHE A 165 -7.34 -34.31 -11.75
CA PHE A 165 -7.92 -34.36 -11.47
C PHE A 165 -8.30 -34.58 -11.64
N ALA A 166 -8.35 -34.95 -11.85
CA ALA A 166 -8.95 -34.93 -11.75
C ALA A 166 -9.51 -34.86 -11.84
N LEU A 167 -9.55 -35.32 -12.16
CA LEU A 167 -10.14 -35.14 -12.06
C LEU A 167 -10.60 -34.94 -12.21
N GLY A 168 -10.68 -35.31 -12.46
CA GLY A 168 -11.11 -35.04 -12.40
C GLY A 168 -11.37 -34.98 -12.57
N GLU A 169 -11.45 -35.60 -12.87
CA GLU A 169 -11.62 -35.62 -12.82
C GLU A 169 -11.95 -35.37 -12.85
#